data_a9fe2655ec34d57bcd7d5629ca4e5194
#
_entry.id   a9fe2655ec34d57bcd7d5629ca4e5194
#
_cell.length_a   1.000
_cell.length_b   1.000
_cell.length_c   1.000
_cell.angle_alpha   90.00
_cell.angle_beta   90.00
_cell.angle_gamma   90.00
#
_symmetry.space_group_name_H-M   'P 1'
#
loop_
_entity.id
_entity.type
_entity.pdbx_description
1 polymer ?
#
loop_
_entity_poly.entity_id
_entity_poly.type
_entity_poly.pdbx_seq_one_letter_code
_entity_poly.pdbx_strand_id
1 'polypeptide(L)'
;MSFDVLTINPGSTSTKLAVYQGDKVLFEETVRHTMQELADFNNVQEQFDFRWQVLRRVMDAHGYDVKKLQAVVGRGGLLRPVAGGTYMVTEKMIDDLKENKYGEHASNLGAMLAKKLADELTIPSFIVDPVVVDEMQEIARISGNAFVTRKSIFHALNHKAAGRKIAKELGKDYEKMNFVIAHLGGGISVAAHRQGKAVDVNNALDGDGPFSPERSGSLPMNDFLEACFSGKWTKRELHELIVGRGGMISYLGTNSMLEVEAKVQAGEEKAIEAFDAMAYQVSKEIGACSVVLQGKVDAIILTGGLARSEIFTSKIIEQTNWITSVIIEPGEDELEALNSGVQRVLAGLEKEKEY
;
A
#
# COMPACT_ATOMS: atom_id res chain seq x y z
N MET A 1 -10.85 -20.19 -17.29
CA MET A 1 -11.49 -20.83 -16.13
C MET A 1 -11.67 -19.73 -15.07
N SER A 2 -12.77 -19.71 -14.35
CA SER A 2 -12.97 -18.76 -13.26
C SER A 2 -12.94 -19.53 -11.94
N PHE A 3 -12.18 -19.03 -10.98
CA PHE A 3 -12.02 -19.66 -9.67
C PHE A 3 -12.71 -18.84 -8.60
N ASP A 4 -13.33 -19.49 -7.63
CA ASP A 4 -13.91 -18.82 -6.48
C ASP A 4 -12.81 -18.58 -5.43
N VAL A 5 -12.52 -17.31 -5.15
CA VAL A 5 -11.45 -16.87 -4.24
C VAL A 5 -12.01 -15.96 -3.18
N LEU A 6 -11.74 -16.26 -1.91
CA LEU A 6 -11.98 -15.33 -0.80
C LEU A 6 -10.76 -14.45 -0.59
N THR A 7 -10.98 -13.14 -0.54
CA THR A 7 -9.96 -12.13 -0.21
C THR A 7 -10.19 -11.55 1.17
N ILE A 8 -9.12 -11.37 1.95
CA ILE A 8 -9.17 -10.91 3.34
C ILE A 8 -8.16 -9.78 3.53
N ASN A 9 -8.64 -8.58 3.88
CA ASN A 9 -7.80 -7.42 4.14
C ASN A 9 -8.10 -6.81 5.52
N PRO A 10 -7.39 -7.24 6.58
CA PRO A 10 -7.50 -6.62 7.89
C PRO A 10 -6.76 -5.28 7.91
N GLY A 11 -7.50 -4.20 8.18
CA GLY A 11 -6.96 -2.87 8.48
C GLY A 11 -6.97 -2.58 9.98
N SER A 12 -6.42 -1.43 10.39
CA SER A 12 -6.35 -1.05 11.81
C SER A 12 -7.74 -1.00 12.46
N THR A 13 -8.73 -0.43 11.78
CA THR A 13 -10.10 -0.23 12.29
C THR A 13 -11.17 -0.92 11.47
N SER A 14 -10.79 -1.86 10.60
CA SER A 14 -11.77 -2.57 9.77
C SER A 14 -11.24 -3.93 9.32
N THR A 15 -12.15 -4.79 8.87
CA THR A 15 -11.84 -6.00 8.13
C THR A 15 -12.65 -5.98 6.85
N LYS A 16 -11.97 -5.95 5.71
CA LYS A 16 -12.61 -6.03 4.39
C LYS A 16 -12.52 -7.45 3.86
N LEU A 17 -13.62 -7.96 3.34
CA LEU A 17 -13.76 -9.31 2.80
C LEU A 17 -14.50 -9.24 1.46
N ALA A 18 -14.07 -10.04 0.49
CA ALA A 18 -14.85 -10.27 -0.72
C ALA A 18 -14.68 -11.70 -1.22
N VAL A 19 -15.71 -12.23 -1.86
CA VAL A 19 -15.62 -13.45 -2.64
C VAL A 19 -15.76 -13.10 -4.11
N TYR A 20 -14.81 -13.55 -4.88
CA TYR A 20 -14.76 -13.40 -6.33
C TYR A 20 -15.01 -14.74 -7.01
N GLN A 21 -15.61 -14.71 -8.19
CA GLN A 21 -15.63 -15.80 -9.16
C GLN A 21 -14.96 -15.29 -10.45
N GLY A 22 -13.71 -15.65 -10.66
CA GLY A 22 -12.87 -14.97 -11.64
C GLY A 22 -12.71 -13.49 -11.28
N ASP A 23 -13.07 -12.58 -12.19
CA ASP A 23 -13.04 -11.13 -11.97
C ASP A 23 -14.38 -10.59 -11.41
N LYS A 24 -15.41 -11.44 -11.30
CA LYS A 24 -16.73 -11.02 -10.82
C LYS A 24 -16.80 -11.07 -9.30
N VAL A 25 -17.14 -9.95 -8.66
CA VAL A 25 -17.45 -9.90 -7.23
C VAL A 25 -18.81 -10.58 -7.00
N LEU A 26 -18.85 -11.60 -6.14
CA LEU A 26 -20.08 -12.24 -5.67
C LEU A 26 -20.66 -11.47 -4.48
N PHE A 27 -19.82 -11.09 -3.54
CA PHE A 27 -20.11 -10.11 -2.51
C PHE A 27 -18.84 -9.46 -1.99
N GLU A 28 -18.99 -8.28 -1.41
CA GLU A 28 -17.95 -7.54 -0.69
C GLU A 28 -18.55 -6.94 0.57
N GLU A 29 -17.81 -6.99 1.67
CA GLU A 29 -18.23 -6.37 2.92
C GLU A 29 -17.05 -5.76 3.66
N THR A 30 -17.28 -4.58 4.22
CA THR A 30 -16.36 -3.88 5.09
C THR A 30 -16.95 -3.79 6.50
N VAL A 31 -16.44 -4.60 7.41
CA VAL A 31 -16.80 -4.53 8.82
C VAL A 31 -15.90 -3.52 9.52
N ARG A 32 -16.48 -2.44 10.03
CA ARG A 32 -15.77 -1.45 10.84
C ARG A 32 -15.74 -1.88 12.30
N HIS A 33 -14.61 -1.69 12.94
CA HIS A 33 -14.40 -1.98 14.35
C HIS A 33 -14.33 -0.66 15.13
N THR A 34 -15.10 -0.56 16.18
CA THR A 34 -15.05 0.61 17.07
C THR A 34 -13.79 0.58 17.93
N MET A 35 -13.37 1.76 18.41
CA MET A 35 -12.27 1.85 19.36
C MET A 35 -12.52 1.03 20.62
N GLN A 36 -13.79 0.91 21.05
CA GLN A 36 -14.17 0.13 22.23
C GLN A 36 -13.99 -1.38 21.99
N GLU A 37 -14.35 -1.90 20.82
CA GLU A 37 -14.13 -3.32 20.47
C GLU A 37 -12.65 -3.69 20.38
N LEU A 38 -11.80 -2.72 20.05
CA LEU A 38 -10.36 -2.94 19.93
C LEU A 38 -9.59 -2.62 21.21
N ALA A 39 -10.19 -1.92 22.18
CA ALA A 39 -9.52 -1.46 23.41
C ALA A 39 -9.09 -2.62 24.35
N ASP A 40 -9.75 -3.79 24.24
CA ASP A 40 -9.47 -4.95 25.08
C ASP A 40 -8.22 -5.75 24.62
N PHE A 41 -7.65 -5.40 23.45
CA PHE A 41 -6.48 -6.09 22.90
C PHE A 41 -5.20 -5.27 23.12
N ASN A 42 -4.19 -5.90 23.73
CA ASN A 42 -2.90 -5.25 23.97
C ASN A 42 -2.02 -5.21 22.69
N ASN A 43 -2.25 -6.10 21.74
CA ASN A 43 -1.52 -6.21 20.49
C ASN A 43 -2.42 -6.76 19.37
N VAL A 44 -1.91 -6.72 18.14
CA VAL A 44 -2.67 -7.15 16.96
C VAL A 44 -2.97 -8.66 16.98
N GLN A 45 -2.06 -9.49 17.47
CA GLN A 45 -2.23 -10.95 17.49
C GLN A 45 -3.42 -11.37 18.34
N GLU A 46 -3.68 -10.66 19.44
CA GLU A 46 -4.84 -10.91 20.31
C GLU A 46 -6.18 -10.69 19.58
N GLN A 47 -6.19 -9.89 18.49
CA GLN A 47 -7.37 -9.67 17.66
C GLN A 47 -7.71 -10.86 16.73
N PHE A 48 -6.87 -11.89 16.67
CA PHE A 48 -7.02 -12.97 15.69
C PHE A 48 -8.38 -13.68 15.80
N ASP A 49 -8.76 -14.12 16.99
CA ASP A 49 -10.04 -14.84 17.19
C ASP A 49 -11.25 -13.92 16.99
N PHE A 50 -11.16 -12.66 17.39
CA PHE A 50 -12.18 -11.66 17.12
C PHE A 50 -12.41 -11.51 15.60
N ARG A 51 -11.33 -11.31 14.82
CA ARG A 51 -11.42 -11.15 13.37
C ARG A 51 -11.80 -12.44 12.65
N TRP A 52 -11.43 -13.60 13.21
CA TRP A 52 -11.91 -14.89 12.74
C TRP A 52 -13.41 -15.02 12.85
N GLN A 53 -14.00 -14.63 13.98
CA GLN A 53 -15.46 -14.63 14.18
C GLN A 53 -16.16 -13.66 13.23
N VAL A 54 -15.56 -12.48 12.98
CA VAL A 54 -16.06 -11.52 12.00
C VAL A 54 -16.11 -12.17 10.61
N LEU A 55 -15.04 -12.82 10.17
CA LEU A 55 -14.99 -13.51 8.89
C LEU A 55 -16.10 -14.56 8.77
N ARG A 56 -16.23 -15.43 9.76
CA ARG A 56 -17.27 -16.48 9.76
C ARG A 56 -18.66 -15.90 9.68
N ARG A 57 -18.96 -14.88 10.49
CA ARG A 57 -20.25 -14.19 10.50
C ARG A 57 -20.59 -13.58 9.14
N VAL A 58 -19.62 -12.95 8.48
CA VAL A 58 -19.82 -12.35 7.15
C VAL A 58 -20.13 -13.45 6.12
N MET A 59 -19.36 -14.53 6.10
CA MET A 59 -19.60 -15.65 5.18
C MET A 59 -21.01 -16.25 5.37
N ASP A 60 -21.40 -16.48 6.63
CA ASP A 60 -22.73 -17.03 6.96
C ASP A 60 -23.86 -16.07 6.58
N ALA A 61 -23.68 -14.76 6.82
CA ALA A 61 -24.68 -13.74 6.50
C ALA A 61 -24.97 -13.63 5.00
N HIS A 62 -23.94 -13.85 4.16
CA HIS A 62 -24.11 -13.87 2.70
C HIS A 62 -24.56 -15.24 2.17
N GLY A 63 -24.71 -16.25 3.03
CA GLY A 63 -25.14 -17.60 2.63
C GLY A 63 -24.22 -18.27 1.61
N TYR A 64 -22.94 -17.86 1.59
CA TYR A 64 -21.98 -18.43 0.64
C TYR A 64 -21.47 -19.79 1.13
N ASP A 65 -21.59 -20.80 0.28
CA ASP A 65 -21.05 -22.13 0.56
C ASP A 65 -19.52 -22.12 0.42
N VAL A 66 -18.82 -22.08 1.56
CA VAL A 66 -17.35 -22.03 1.63
C VAL A 66 -16.66 -23.19 0.93
N LYS A 67 -17.34 -24.32 0.73
CA LYS A 67 -16.81 -25.49 0.01
C LYS A 67 -16.60 -25.24 -1.49
N LYS A 68 -17.14 -24.16 -2.03
CA LYS A 68 -16.92 -23.73 -3.43
C LYS A 68 -15.61 -23.00 -3.62
N LEU A 69 -14.99 -22.52 -2.55
CA LEU A 69 -13.69 -21.83 -2.64
C LEU A 69 -12.61 -22.74 -3.17
N GLN A 70 -11.79 -22.25 -4.10
CA GLN A 70 -10.59 -22.90 -4.59
C GLN A 70 -9.31 -22.33 -3.97
N ALA A 71 -9.37 -21.12 -3.42
CA ALA A 71 -8.26 -20.52 -2.70
C ALA A 71 -8.73 -19.44 -1.73
N VAL A 72 -7.88 -19.13 -0.76
CA VAL A 72 -8.05 -17.98 0.14
C VAL A 72 -6.81 -17.10 0.03
N VAL A 73 -6.98 -15.78 -0.02
CA VAL A 73 -5.86 -14.84 -0.04
C VAL A 73 -6.02 -13.78 1.04
N GLY A 74 -4.95 -13.60 1.82
CA GLY A 74 -4.87 -12.54 2.83
C GLY A 74 -3.96 -11.40 2.40
N ARG A 75 -4.22 -10.19 2.92
CA ARG A 75 -3.24 -9.11 2.84
C ARG A 75 -1.93 -9.58 3.47
N GLY A 76 -0.81 -9.43 2.78
CA GLY A 76 0.50 -9.70 3.33
C GLY A 76 0.90 -8.68 4.39
N GLY A 77 1.37 -9.17 5.54
CA GLY A 77 1.83 -8.35 6.65
C GLY A 77 3.30 -7.93 6.57
N LEU A 78 3.84 -7.55 7.73
CA LEU A 78 5.26 -7.23 7.88
C LEU A 78 6.07 -8.52 7.96
N LEU A 79 6.75 -8.82 6.88
CA LEU A 79 7.59 -10.01 6.67
C LEU A 79 9.03 -9.58 6.37
N ARG A 80 9.94 -10.54 6.17
CA ARG A 80 11.23 -10.21 5.58
C ARG A 80 11.02 -9.63 4.16
N PRO A 81 11.95 -8.80 3.67
CA PRO A 81 11.91 -8.32 2.29
C PRO A 81 11.80 -9.47 1.28
N VAL A 82 10.89 -9.34 0.33
CA VAL A 82 10.62 -10.34 -0.72
C VAL A 82 10.46 -9.68 -2.07
N ALA A 83 10.69 -10.40 -3.16
CA ALA A 83 10.34 -9.90 -4.50
C ALA A 83 8.81 -9.83 -4.68
N GLY A 84 8.31 -9.02 -5.60
CA GLY A 84 6.88 -8.97 -5.93
C GLY A 84 6.37 -10.30 -6.48
N GLY A 85 5.09 -10.58 -6.29
CA GLY A 85 4.39 -11.78 -6.76
C GLY A 85 3.44 -12.38 -5.75
N THR A 86 2.86 -13.52 -6.12
CA THR A 86 1.92 -14.30 -5.30
C THR A 86 2.68 -15.37 -4.54
N TYR A 87 2.57 -15.37 -3.22
CA TYR A 87 3.26 -16.29 -2.32
C TYR A 87 2.28 -17.26 -1.67
N MET A 88 2.63 -18.54 -1.64
CA MET A 88 1.93 -19.51 -0.82
C MET A 88 2.20 -19.23 0.66
N VAL A 89 1.16 -19.26 1.49
CA VAL A 89 1.31 -19.08 2.94
C VAL A 89 1.88 -20.36 3.55
N THR A 90 3.10 -20.27 4.09
CA THR A 90 3.82 -21.37 4.73
C THR A 90 3.78 -21.26 6.24
N GLU A 91 4.04 -22.35 6.97
CA GLU A 91 4.16 -22.33 8.43
C GLU A 91 5.23 -21.33 8.90
N LYS A 92 6.38 -21.28 8.19
CA LYS A 92 7.43 -20.32 8.50
C LYS A 92 6.94 -18.86 8.41
N MET A 93 6.12 -18.54 7.39
CA MET A 93 5.52 -17.20 7.26
C MET A 93 4.60 -16.91 8.45
N ILE A 94 3.79 -17.90 8.85
CA ILE A 94 2.88 -17.78 10.00
C ILE A 94 3.65 -17.56 11.30
N ASP A 95 4.74 -18.28 11.52
CA ASP A 95 5.58 -18.13 12.71
C ASP A 95 6.20 -16.72 12.77
N ASP A 96 6.81 -16.25 11.67
CA ASP A 96 7.39 -14.91 11.59
C ASP A 96 6.34 -13.80 11.86
N LEU A 97 5.07 -14.00 11.42
CA LEU A 97 3.96 -13.05 11.65
C LEU A 97 3.45 -13.12 13.10
N LYS A 98 3.32 -14.31 13.69
CA LYS A 98 2.90 -14.48 15.09
C LYS A 98 3.88 -13.87 16.07
N GLU A 99 5.18 -14.02 15.79
CA GLU A 99 6.25 -13.46 16.62
C GLU A 99 6.45 -11.95 16.41
N ASN A 100 5.74 -11.30 15.47
CA ASN A 100 5.98 -9.91 15.06
C ASN A 100 7.45 -9.62 14.72
N LYS A 101 8.14 -10.60 14.16
CA LYS A 101 9.59 -10.58 13.93
C LYS A 101 10.08 -9.38 13.12
N TYR A 102 9.25 -8.89 12.21
CA TYR A 102 9.55 -7.75 11.35
C TYR A 102 8.66 -6.53 11.63
N GLY A 103 7.89 -6.58 12.69
CA GLY A 103 7.01 -5.52 13.15
C GLY A 103 5.55 -5.95 13.27
N GLU A 104 4.77 -5.08 13.90
CA GLU A 104 3.37 -5.32 14.22
C GLU A 104 2.47 -4.43 13.38
N HIS A 105 1.52 -5.04 12.66
CA HIS A 105 0.51 -4.33 11.89
C HIS A 105 -0.73 -5.23 11.69
N ALA A 106 -1.92 -4.64 11.58
CA ALA A 106 -3.17 -5.38 11.39
C ALA A 106 -3.14 -6.34 10.17
N SER A 107 -2.41 -5.97 9.11
CA SER A 107 -2.22 -6.83 7.93
C SER A 107 -1.51 -8.15 8.23
N ASN A 108 -0.79 -8.27 9.37
CA ASN A 108 -0.16 -9.52 9.77
C ASN A 108 -1.21 -10.64 9.94
N LEU A 109 -2.44 -10.28 10.33
CA LEU A 109 -3.53 -11.24 10.50
C LEU A 109 -4.09 -11.77 9.18
N GLY A 110 -3.87 -11.07 8.05
CA GLY A 110 -4.45 -11.47 6.76
C GLY A 110 -4.01 -12.85 6.31
N ALA A 111 -2.70 -13.12 6.30
CA ALA A 111 -2.14 -14.42 5.97
C ALA A 111 -2.59 -15.52 6.97
N MET A 112 -2.64 -15.16 8.27
CA MET A 112 -3.02 -16.10 9.33
C MET A 112 -4.49 -16.53 9.21
N LEU A 113 -5.40 -15.59 8.95
CA LEU A 113 -6.82 -15.86 8.71
C LEU A 113 -7.03 -16.68 7.44
N ALA A 114 -6.31 -16.33 6.36
CA ALA A 114 -6.36 -17.05 5.10
C ALA A 114 -5.90 -18.50 5.28
N LYS A 115 -4.79 -18.73 5.98
CA LYS A 115 -4.24 -20.06 6.25
C LYS A 115 -5.23 -20.90 7.07
N LYS A 116 -5.78 -20.35 8.15
CA LYS A 116 -6.72 -21.09 9.02
C LYS A 116 -7.93 -21.59 8.24
N LEU A 117 -8.56 -20.73 7.41
CA LEU A 117 -9.72 -21.17 6.62
C LEU A 117 -9.32 -22.17 5.53
N ALA A 118 -8.20 -21.94 4.87
CA ALA A 118 -7.71 -22.81 3.80
C ALA A 118 -7.39 -24.23 4.32
N ASP A 119 -6.79 -24.34 5.52
CA ASP A 119 -6.51 -25.62 6.16
C ASP A 119 -7.80 -26.37 6.50
N GLU A 120 -8.84 -25.68 7.03
CA GLU A 120 -10.15 -26.28 7.29
C GLU A 120 -10.79 -26.85 6.01
N LEU A 121 -10.55 -26.23 4.87
CA LEU A 121 -11.13 -26.60 3.57
C LEU A 121 -10.21 -27.48 2.71
N THR A 122 -8.96 -27.66 3.11
CA THR A 122 -7.92 -28.39 2.36
C THR A 122 -7.68 -27.76 0.97
N ILE A 123 -7.60 -26.42 0.91
CA ILE A 123 -7.32 -25.63 -0.27
C ILE A 123 -6.09 -24.73 -0.05
N PRO A 124 -5.46 -24.17 -1.10
CA PRO A 124 -4.30 -23.29 -0.94
C PRO A 124 -4.67 -21.91 -0.37
N SER A 125 -3.72 -21.32 0.37
CA SER A 125 -3.78 -19.95 0.83
C SER A 125 -2.59 -19.13 0.34
N PHE A 126 -2.84 -17.84 0.06
CA PHE A 126 -1.86 -16.96 -0.55
C PHE A 126 -1.79 -15.57 0.11
N ILE A 127 -0.68 -14.88 -0.15
CA ILE A 127 -0.57 -13.42 -0.07
C ILE A 127 -0.05 -12.90 -1.42
N VAL A 128 -0.33 -11.64 -1.75
CA VAL A 128 0.08 -11.01 -3.01
C VAL A 128 0.77 -9.69 -2.72
N ASP A 129 1.92 -9.47 -3.35
CA ASP A 129 2.68 -8.21 -3.34
C ASP A 129 2.64 -7.49 -1.97
N PRO A 130 3.16 -8.11 -0.87
CA PRO A 130 3.08 -7.52 0.46
C PRO A 130 3.82 -6.18 0.54
N VAL A 131 3.51 -5.36 1.54
CA VAL A 131 4.12 -4.03 1.75
C VAL A 131 5.65 -4.05 1.82
N VAL A 132 6.23 -5.21 2.11
CA VAL A 132 7.67 -5.48 2.20
C VAL A 132 8.29 -5.96 0.88
N VAL A 133 7.58 -5.78 -0.24
CA VAL A 133 8.19 -6.02 -1.56
C VAL A 133 9.43 -5.16 -1.71
N ASP A 134 10.55 -5.80 -2.01
CA ASP A 134 11.83 -5.15 -2.19
C ASP A 134 12.54 -5.66 -3.45
N GLU A 135 12.48 -4.84 -4.48
CA GLU A 135 13.10 -5.07 -5.78
C GLU A 135 14.08 -3.93 -6.12
N MET A 136 14.43 -3.11 -5.10
CA MET A 136 15.34 -1.99 -5.29
C MET A 136 16.70 -2.49 -5.82
N GLN A 137 17.22 -1.77 -6.81
CA GLN A 137 18.59 -2.00 -7.27
C GLN A 137 19.58 -1.62 -6.17
N GLU A 138 20.73 -2.29 -6.10
CA GLU A 138 21.70 -2.10 -5.00
C GLU A 138 22.18 -0.64 -4.84
N ILE A 139 22.37 0.07 -5.95
CA ILE A 139 22.77 1.48 -5.91
C ILE A 139 21.70 2.37 -5.28
N ALA A 140 20.44 2.03 -5.40
CA ALA A 140 19.33 2.78 -4.80
C ALA A 140 19.25 2.62 -3.27
N ARG A 141 19.88 1.59 -2.70
CA ARG A 141 19.92 1.34 -1.26
C ARG A 141 20.95 2.22 -0.54
N ILE A 142 21.95 2.69 -1.25
CA ILE A 142 23.03 3.47 -0.68
C ILE A 142 22.52 4.87 -0.32
N SER A 143 22.65 5.22 0.96
CA SER A 143 22.40 6.59 1.44
C SER A 143 23.73 7.37 1.52
N GLY A 144 23.66 8.62 1.93
CA GLY A 144 24.85 9.45 2.19
C GLY A 144 25.68 9.03 3.42
N ASN A 145 25.28 7.96 4.13
CA ASN A 145 25.99 7.49 5.31
C ASN A 145 25.98 5.96 5.40
N ALA A 146 27.16 5.37 5.64
CA ALA A 146 27.37 3.91 5.59
C ALA A 146 26.56 3.11 6.63
N PHE A 147 26.13 3.73 7.74
CA PHE A 147 25.31 3.04 8.76
C PHE A 147 23.79 3.18 8.49
N VAL A 148 23.36 3.91 7.46
CA VAL A 148 21.96 4.11 7.08
C VAL A 148 21.73 3.53 5.70
N THR A 149 20.83 2.55 5.59
CA THR A 149 20.45 1.95 4.32
C THR A 149 18.99 2.29 4.00
N ARG A 150 18.70 2.71 2.76
CA ARG A 150 17.33 2.93 2.30
C ARG A 150 16.57 1.61 2.23
N LYS A 151 15.29 1.66 2.58
CA LYS A 151 14.41 0.50 2.65
C LYS A 151 13.21 0.68 1.74
N SER A 152 12.81 -0.39 1.08
CA SER A 152 11.60 -0.44 0.28
C SER A 152 10.40 -0.72 1.18
N ILE A 153 9.62 0.31 1.49
CA ILE A 153 8.33 0.19 2.19
C ILE A 153 7.33 1.06 1.43
N PHE A 154 6.42 0.44 0.69
CA PHE A 154 5.51 1.17 -0.18
C PHE A 154 4.20 0.40 -0.44
N HIS A 155 3.28 1.01 -1.15
CA HIS A 155 1.97 0.41 -1.50
C HIS A 155 2.11 -0.58 -2.66
N ALA A 156 2.97 -1.62 -2.50
CA ALA A 156 3.39 -2.53 -3.55
C ALA A 156 2.21 -3.18 -4.29
N LEU A 157 1.22 -3.69 -3.56
CA LEU A 157 0.02 -4.31 -4.12
C LEU A 157 -0.70 -3.37 -5.09
N ASN A 158 -0.95 -2.12 -4.65
CA ASN A 158 -1.65 -1.13 -5.47
C ASN A 158 -0.80 -0.68 -6.67
N HIS A 159 0.49 -0.40 -6.48
CA HIS A 159 1.40 -0.07 -7.58
C HIS A 159 1.40 -1.12 -8.69
N LYS A 160 1.59 -2.37 -8.30
CA LYS A 160 1.69 -3.47 -9.27
C LYS A 160 0.33 -3.78 -9.92
N ALA A 161 -0.77 -3.65 -9.19
CA ALA A 161 -2.12 -3.80 -9.75
C ALA A 161 -2.41 -2.70 -10.79
N ALA A 162 -2.17 -1.43 -10.45
CA ALA A 162 -2.34 -0.31 -11.38
C ALA A 162 -1.43 -0.46 -12.61
N GLY A 163 -0.15 -0.81 -12.42
CA GLY A 163 0.78 -1.04 -13.52
C GLY A 163 0.35 -2.16 -14.46
N ARG A 164 -0.12 -3.30 -13.93
CA ARG A 164 -0.64 -4.42 -14.75
C ARG A 164 -1.91 -4.04 -15.49
N LYS A 165 -2.83 -3.32 -14.83
CA LYS A 165 -4.07 -2.86 -15.45
C LYS A 165 -3.79 -1.96 -16.64
N ILE A 166 -2.98 -0.91 -16.43
CA ILE A 166 -2.63 0.04 -17.50
C ILE A 166 -1.84 -0.64 -18.62
N ALA A 167 -0.91 -1.55 -18.30
CA ALA A 167 -0.20 -2.32 -19.33
C ALA A 167 -1.18 -3.12 -20.22
N LYS A 168 -2.16 -3.80 -19.60
CA LYS A 168 -3.21 -4.55 -20.31
C LYS A 168 -4.05 -3.64 -21.20
N GLU A 169 -4.45 -2.46 -20.71
CA GLU A 169 -5.20 -1.46 -21.50
C GLU A 169 -4.40 -0.94 -22.70
N LEU A 170 -3.08 -0.82 -22.54
CA LEU A 170 -2.16 -0.48 -23.63
C LEU A 170 -1.80 -1.65 -24.55
N GLY A 171 -2.36 -2.85 -24.31
CA GLY A 171 -2.10 -4.06 -25.11
C GLY A 171 -0.67 -4.60 -24.96
N LYS A 172 -0.03 -4.34 -23.81
CA LYS A 172 1.36 -4.74 -23.53
C LYS A 172 1.45 -5.57 -22.22
N ASP A 173 2.58 -6.24 -22.06
CA ASP A 173 2.92 -6.96 -20.83
C ASP A 173 3.58 -5.99 -19.83
N TYR A 174 3.11 -6.00 -18.60
CA TYR A 174 3.67 -5.16 -17.52
C TYR A 174 5.17 -5.38 -17.32
N GLU A 175 5.62 -6.63 -17.45
CA GLU A 175 7.02 -7.04 -17.33
C GLU A 175 7.92 -6.54 -18.49
N LYS A 176 7.35 -5.87 -19.47
CA LYS A 176 8.08 -5.24 -20.60
C LYS A 176 8.00 -3.72 -20.59
N MET A 177 7.29 -3.14 -19.63
CA MET A 177 7.06 -1.69 -19.56
C MET A 177 7.82 -1.04 -18.40
N ASN A 178 8.10 0.24 -18.59
CA ASN A 178 8.69 1.10 -17.57
C ASN A 178 7.67 2.15 -17.16
N PHE A 179 7.29 2.17 -15.91
CA PHE A 179 6.36 3.15 -15.35
C PHE A 179 6.97 3.94 -14.20
N VAL A 180 6.56 5.19 -14.06
CA VAL A 180 6.62 5.87 -12.77
C VAL A 180 5.23 5.81 -12.18
N ILE A 181 5.07 5.18 -11.03
CA ILE A 181 3.79 5.02 -10.37
C ILE A 181 3.80 5.80 -9.06
N ALA A 182 2.82 6.67 -8.89
CA ALA A 182 2.60 7.42 -7.66
C ALA A 182 1.27 6.99 -7.03
N HIS A 183 1.35 6.33 -5.87
CA HIS A 183 0.20 6.07 -5.03
C HIS A 183 -0.01 7.24 -4.10
N LEU A 184 -1.19 7.86 -4.20
CA LEU A 184 -1.57 9.09 -3.54
C LEU A 184 -2.69 8.77 -2.52
N GLY A 185 -2.33 8.63 -1.26
CA GLY A 185 -3.23 8.28 -0.16
C GLY A 185 -2.84 8.95 1.16
N GLY A 186 -3.25 8.41 2.31
CA GLY A 186 -2.79 8.86 3.63
C GLY A 186 -1.28 8.83 3.78
N GLY A 187 -0.62 7.85 3.13
CA GLY A 187 0.80 7.86 2.77
C GLY A 187 0.98 8.02 1.26
N ILE A 188 2.11 8.58 0.83
CA ILE A 188 2.46 8.74 -0.58
C ILE A 188 3.71 7.91 -0.88
N SER A 189 3.64 7.07 -1.91
CA SER A 189 4.81 6.39 -2.46
C SER A 189 4.93 6.65 -3.95
N VAL A 190 6.14 6.94 -4.41
CA VAL A 190 6.46 7.11 -5.82
C VAL A 190 7.59 6.15 -6.17
N ALA A 191 7.38 5.31 -7.17
CA ALA A 191 8.33 4.28 -7.55
C ALA A 191 8.65 4.29 -9.03
N ALA A 192 9.92 4.03 -9.34
CA ALA A 192 10.40 3.72 -10.67
C ALA A 192 10.23 2.22 -10.94
N HIS A 193 9.28 1.86 -11.80
CA HIS A 193 9.07 0.48 -12.22
C HIS A 193 9.80 0.23 -13.54
N ARG A 194 10.79 -0.64 -13.50
CA ARG A 194 11.53 -1.10 -14.69
C ARG A 194 11.14 -2.53 -14.98
N GLN A 195 10.45 -2.75 -16.10
CA GLN A 195 10.06 -4.09 -16.55
C GLN A 195 9.37 -4.90 -15.43
N GLY A 196 8.34 -4.29 -14.82
CA GLY A 196 7.53 -4.90 -13.76
C GLY A 196 8.14 -4.90 -12.36
N LYS A 197 9.36 -4.37 -12.16
CA LYS A 197 10.05 -4.33 -10.86
C LYS A 197 10.18 -2.90 -10.34
N ALA A 198 9.84 -2.67 -9.10
CA ALA A 198 10.06 -1.40 -8.40
C ALA A 198 11.55 -1.26 -8.03
N VAL A 199 12.37 -0.70 -8.96
CA VAL A 199 13.83 -0.64 -8.84
C VAL A 199 14.33 0.52 -7.98
N ASP A 200 13.48 1.49 -7.69
CA ASP A 200 13.69 2.55 -6.71
C ASP A 200 12.35 3.07 -6.21
N VAL A 201 12.25 3.36 -4.94
CA VAL A 201 11.04 3.87 -4.30
C VAL A 201 11.39 4.57 -2.99
N ASN A 202 10.63 5.60 -2.62
CA ASN A 202 10.74 6.19 -1.29
C ASN A 202 10.13 5.26 -0.21
N ASN A 203 10.66 5.34 1.02
CA ASN A 203 10.02 4.73 2.17
C ASN A 203 8.80 5.57 2.57
N ALA A 204 7.64 5.16 2.15
CA ALA A 204 6.39 5.90 2.33
C ALA A 204 5.89 5.92 3.80
N LEU A 205 6.57 5.22 4.71
CA LEU A 205 6.19 5.17 6.14
C LEU A 205 7.08 6.05 7.00
N ASP A 206 8.40 5.96 6.85
CA ASP A 206 9.36 6.41 7.86
C ASP A 206 10.07 7.73 7.50
N GLY A 207 9.40 8.66 6.83
CA GLY A 207 9.95 10.00 6.59
C GLY A 207 10.90 10.09 5.41
N ASP A 208 10.51 9.53 4.26
CA ASP A 208 11.23 9.64 2.99
C ASP A 208 10.27 10.06 1.87
N GLY A 209 10.76 10.75 0.84
CA GLY A 209 9.97 11.23 -0.29
C GLY A 209 9.02 12.40 0.04
N PRO A 210 7.92 12.57 -0.72
CA PRO A 210 6.97 13.65 -0.53
C PRO A 210 6.21 13.51 0.79
N PHE A 211 5.86 14.63 1.41
CA PHE A 211 4.91 14.57 2.53
C PHE A 211 3.49 14.23 2.03
N SER A 212 2.70 13.69 2.93
CA SER A 212 1.35 13.21 2.65
C SER A 212 0.32 13.84 3.60
N PRO A 213 -0.96 13.48 3.55
CA PRO A 213 -1.93 13.95 4.51
C PRO A 213 -1.52 13.79 5.99
N GLU A 214 -0.83 12.70 6.36
CA GLU A 214 -0.50 12.40 7.75
C GLU A 214 0.97 12.05 8.03
N ARG A 215 1.87 12.22 7.03
CA ARG A 215 3.29 11.88 7.14
C ARG A 215 4.16 13.04 6.68
N SER A 216 5.25 13.27 7.37
CA SER A 216 6.14 14.42 7.11
C SER A 216 6.88 14.35 5.77
N GLY A 217 7.06 13.15 5.20
CA GLY A 217 8.04 12.98 4.13
C GLY A 217 9.46 13.31 4.61
N SER A 218 10.33 13.61 3.64
CA SER A 218 11.73 14.00 3.91
C SER A 218 11.79 15.36 4.60
N LEU A 219 12.48 15.41 5.74
CA LEU A 219 12.71 16.64 6.50
C LEU A 219 14.16 17.11 6.35
N PRO A 220 14.44 18.44 6.49
CA PRO A 220 15.79 18.95 6.69
C PRO A 220 16.40 18.28 7.93
N MET A 221 17.46 17.49 7.71
CA MET A 221 17.96 16.57 8.74
C MET A 221 18.52 17.31 9.96
N ASN A 222 19.23 18.44 9.76
CA ASN A 222 19.81 19.18 10.89
C ASN A 222 18.72 19.75 11.81
N ASP A 223 17.66 20.31 11.25
CA ASP A 223 16.58 20.90 12.06
C ASP A 223 15.84 19.82 12.86
N PHE A 224 15.66 18.63 12.26
CA PHE A 224 15.09 17.49 12.97
C PHE A 224 16.03 16.94 14.05
N LEU A 225 17.35 16.92 13.80
CA LEU A 225 18.37 16.55 14.80
C LEU A 225 18.32 17.50 16.01
N GLU A 226 18.25 18.81 15.79
CA GLU A 226 18.10 19.80 16.86
C GLU A 226 16.81 19.56 17.68
N ALA A 227 15.72 19.22 17.01
CA ALA A 227 14.47 18.84 17.70
C ALA A 227 14.65 17.60 18.58
N CYS A 228 15.37 16.56 18.08
CA CYS A 228 15.64 15.33 18.84
C CYS A 228 16.40 15.59 20.15
N PHE A 229 17.32 16.54 20.17
CA PHE A 229 18.16 16.85 21.34
C PHE A 229 17.71 18.11 22.12
N SER A 230 16.60 18.74 21.73
CA SER A 230 16.07 19.94 22.40
C SER A 230 15.53 19.68 23.81
N GLY A 231 15.26 18.44 24.18
CA GLY A 231 14.58 18.07 25.41
C GLY A 231 13.08 18.41 25.44
N LYS A 232 12.51 18.95 24.34
CA LYS A 232 11.10 19.33 24.23
C LYS A 232 10.18 18.17 23.89
N TRP A 233 10.73 17.11 23.28
CA TRP A 233 10.00 16.00 22.72
C TRP A 233 10.55 14.66 23.19
N THR A 234 9.68 13.72 23.49
CA THR A 234 10.06 12.31 23.66
C THR A 234 10.28 11.65 22.29
N LYS A 235 10.98 10.52 22.27
CA LYS A 235 11.15 9.72 21.04
C LYS A 235 9.80 9.36 20.41
N ARG A 236 8.78 9.05 21.22
CA ARG A 236 7.44 8.72 20.73
C ARG A 236 6.79 9.92 20.05
N GLU A 237 6.82 11.09 20.66
CA GLU A 237 6.26 12.31 20.07
C GLU A 237 6.96 12.69 18.77
N LEU A 238 8.30 12.57 18.71
CA LEU A 238 9.05 12.80 17.47
C LEU A 238 8.65 11.80 16.38
N HIS A 239 8.45 10.53 16.73
CA HIS A 239 7.97 9.54 15.76
C HIS A 239 6.55 9.88 15.27
N GLU A 240 5.67 10.35 16.15
CA GLU A 240 4.33 10.81 15.76
C GLU A 240 4.38 12.02 14.80
N LEU A 241 5.39 12.89 14.89
CA LEU A 241 5.61 13.99 13.93
C LEU A 241 6.03 13.47 12.54
N ILE A 242 6.67 12.30 12.47
CA ILE A 242 7.00 11.66 11.20
C ILE A 242 5.77 10.95 10.64
N VAL A 243 5.06 10.16 11.47
CA VAL A 243 3.95 9.29 11.07
C VAL A 243 2.73 9.54 11.94
N GLY A 244 1.66 10.10 11.36
CA GLY A 244 0.38 10.30 12.02
C GLY A 244 0.06 11.74 12.39
N ARG A 245 1.06 12.61 12.62
CA ARG A 245 0.88 14.04 12.94
C ARG A 245 1.72 14.96 12.04
N GLY A 246 2.41 14.39 11.05
CA GLY A 246 3.11 15.14 9.99
C GLY A 246 2.18 15.57 8.87
N GLY A 247 2.76 16.07 7.80
CA GLY A 247 2.06 16.42 6.57
C GLY A 247 0.95 17.47 6.76
N MET A 248 -0.21 17.25 6.12
CA MET A 248 -1.34 18.18 6.18
C MET A 248 -1.85 18.39 7.61
N ILE A 249 -1.82 17.36 8.46
CA ILE A 249 -2.19 17.50 9.87
C ILE A 249 -1.33 18.55 10.54
N SER A 250 -0.03 18.58 10.29
CA SER A 250 0.90 19.53 10.89
C SER A 250 0.60 20.99 10.48
N TYR A 251 0.16 21.21 9.24
CA TYR A 251 -0.13 22.54 8.70
C TYR A 251 -1.56 23.00 8.98
N LEU A 252 -2.53 22.08 8.85
CA LEU A 252 -3.96 22.43 8.78
C LEU A 252 -4.82 21.74 9.84
N GLY A 253 -4.23 20.85 10.66
CA GLY A 253 -4.94 20.14 11.72
C GLY A 253 -5.85 19.01 11.23
N THR A 254 -5.84 18.68 9.93
CA THR A 254 -6.67 17.63 9.35
C THR A 254 -5.90 16.80 8.31
N ASN A 255 -6.22 15.50 8.21
CA ASN A 255 -5.79 14.61 7.14
C ASN A 255 -6.90 14.39 6.09
N SER A 256 -8.07 14.98 6.29
CA SER A 256 -9.18 14.93 5.34
C SER A 256 -8.89 15.81 4.14
N MET A 257 -8.48 15.21 3.04
CA MET A 257 -8.21 15.97 1.82
C MET A 257 -9.46 16.63 1.23
N LEU A 258 -10.65 16.14 1.53
CA LEU A 258 -11.91 16.82 1.17
C LEU A 258 -12.03 18.14 1.92
N GLU A 259 -11.68 18.18 3.22
CA GLU A 259 -11.66 19.43 3.99
C GLU A 259 -10.57 20.38 3.50
N VAL A 260 -9.38 19.85 3.16
CA VAL A 260 -8.27 20.64 2.60
C VAL A 260 -8.70 21.27 1.27
N GLU A 261 -9.30 20.52 0.36
CA GLU A 261 -9.80 21.04 -0.93
C GLU A 261 -10.88 22.12 -0.74
N ALA A 262 -11.80 21.92 0.20
CA ALA A 262 -12.80 22.94 0.51
C ALA A 262 -12.14 24.26 0.99
N LYS A 263 -11.09 24.19 1.80
CA LYS A 263 -10.30 25.36 2.25
C LYS A 263 -9.55 26.00 1.10
N VAL A 264 -8.95 25.21 0.20
CA VAL A 264 -8.29 25.71 -1.02
C VAL A 264 -9.29 26.47 -1.91
N GLN A 265 -10.48 25.91 -2.13
CA GLN A 265 -11.55 26.55 -2.91
C GLN A 265 -12.09 27.83 -2.25
N ALA A 266 -12.07 27.87 -0.92
CA ALA A 266 -12.43 29.06 -0.14
C ALA A 266 -11.33 30.15 -0.16
N GLY A 267 -10.16 29.87 -0.74
CA GLY A 267 -9.05 30.82 -0.84
C GLY A 267 -8.22 30.95 0.44
N GLU A 268 -8.24 29.95 1.34
CA GLU A 268 -7.40 29.95 2.53
C GLU A 268 -5.92 29.80 2.14
N GLU A 269 -5.13 30.84 2.30
CA GLU A 269 -3.74 30.95 1.86
C GLU A 269 -2.87 29.76 2.34
N LYS A 270 -2.92 29.46 3.64
CA LYS A 270 -2.16 28.32 4.22
C LYS A 270 -2.56 26.96 3.63
N ALA A 271 -3.84 26.79 3.28
CA ALA A 271 -4.31 25.55 2.68
C ALA A 271 -3.80 25.43 1.23
N ILE A 272 -3.84 26.54 0.48
CA ILE A 272 -3.29 26.61 -0.87
C ILE A 272 -1.79 26.28 -0.86
N GLU A 273 -1.02 26.95 0.00
CA GLU A 273 0.43 26.73 0.12
C GLU A 273 0.78 25.27 0.44
N ALA A 274 0.12 24.68 1.45
CA ALA A 274 0.38 23.29 1.84
C ALA A 274 -0.02 22.29 0.73
N PHE A 275 -1.17 22.55 0.09
CA PHE A 275 -1.67 21.71 -0.99
C PHE A 275 -0.76 21.75 -2.22
N ASP A 276 -0.31 22.94 -2.61
CA ASP A 276 0.60 23.14 -3.72
C ASP A 276 1.98 22.55 -3.44
N ALA A 277 2.47 22.70 -2.22
CA ALA A 277 3.74 22.12 -1.79
C ALA A 277 3.72 20.59 -1.83
N MET A 278 2.59 19.94 -1.45
CA MET A 278 2.45 18.50 -1.54
C MET A 278 2.48 18.03 -2.99
N ALA A 279 1.70 18.67 -3.88
CA ALA A 279 1.70 18.37 -5.31
C ALA A 279 3.09 18.57 -5.94
N TYR A 280 3.78 19.64 -5.58
CA TYR A 280 5.14 19.96 -6.02
C TYR A 280 6.14 18.88 -5.61
N GLN A 281 6.09 18.41 -4.35
CA GLN A 281 7.00 17.36 -3.89
C GLN A 281 6.73 16.02 -4.59
N VAL A 282 5.46 15.66 -4.82
CA VAL A 282 5.11 14.47 -5.62
C VAL A 282 5.69 14.59 -7.03
N SER A 283 5.54 15.75 -7.68
CA SER A 283 6.07 15.99 -9.04
C SER A 283 7.59 15.87 -9.09
N LYS A 284 8.29 16.40 -8.08
CA LYS A 284 9.75 16.24 -7.95
C LYS A 284 10.16 14.77 -7.84
N GLU A 285 9.45 13.98 -7.04
CA GLU A 285 9.74 12.56 -6.87
C GLU A 285 9.48 11.77 -8.16
N ILE A 286 8.41 12.12 -8.91
CA ILE A 286 8.15 11.57 -10.25
C ILE A 286 9.32 11.89 -11.19
N GLY A 287 9.84 13.13 -11.17
CA GLY A 287 11.02 13.52 -11.93
C GLY A 287 12.27 12.72 -11.55
N ALA A 288 12.53 12.53 -10.26
CA ALA A 288 13.63 11.72 -9.75
C ALA A 288 13.52 10.25 -10.21
N CYS A 289 12.34 9.64 -10.09
CA CYS A 289 12.07 8.28 -10.59
C CYS A 289 12.24 8.18 -12.11
N SER A 290 11.91 9.24 -12.86
CA SER A 290 12.12 9.28 -14.31
C SER A 290 13.59 9.26 -14.69
N VAL A 291 14.46 9.90 -13.89
CA VAL A 291 15.92 9.83 -14.04
C VAL A 291 16.43 8.40 -13.77
N VAL A 292 15.90 7.71 -12.76
CA VAL A 292 16.22 6.31 -12.48
C VAL A 292 15.95 5.41 -13.69
N LEU A 293 14.89 5.71 -14.45
CA LEU A 293 14.53 5.02 -15.69
C LEU A 293 15.26 5.58 -16.93
N GLN A 294 16.18 6.54 -16.75
CA GLN A 294 16.95 7.18 -17.84
C GLN A 294 16.04 7.85 -18.89
N GLY A 295 14.92 8.41 -18.45
CA GLY A 295 13.91 9.00 -19.32
C GLY A 295 13.10 8.02 -20.19
N LYS A 296 13.34 6.71 -20.04
CA LYS A 296 12.62 5.66 -20.77
C LYS A 296 11.37 5.29 -19.97
N VAL A 297 10.40 6.19 -19.92
CA VAL A 297 9.14 6.05 -19.18
C VAL A 297 8.01 5.87 -20.17
N ASP A 298 7.31 4.72 -20.14
CA ASP A 298 6.17 4.45 -21.02
C ASP A 298 4.94 5.26 -20.60
N ALA A 299 4.68 5.38 -19.30
CA ALA A 299 3.68 6.28 -18.73
C ALA A 299 3.98 6.59 -17.25
N ILE A 300 3.43 7.72 -16.76
CA ILE A 300 3.28 8.04 -15.35
C ILE A 300 1.87 7.62 -14.94
N ILE A 301 1.73 6.90 -13.83
CA ILE A 301 0.44 6.44 -13.31
C ILE A 301 0.20 7.08 -11.94
N LEU A 302 -0.90 7.84 -11.83
CA LEU A 302 -1.38 8.39 -10.55
C LEU A 302 -2.50 7.51 -10.03
N THR A 303 -2.33 6.89 -8.88
CA THR A 303 -3.29 5.97 -8.25
C THR A 303 -3.52 6.31 -6.78
N GLY A 304 -4.34 5.56 -6.08
CA GLY A 304 -4.73 5.84 -4.70
C GLY A 304 -5.96 6.74 -4.58
N GLY A 305 -6.41 6.95 -3.35
CA GLY A 305 -7.65 7.71 -3.07
C GLY A 305 -7.59 9.16 -3.55
N LEU A 306 -6.44 9.84 -3.38
CA LEU A 306 -6.24 11.24 -3.80
C LEU A 306 -6.16 11.43 -5.32
N ALA A 307 -5.93 10.38 -6.08
CA ALA A 307 -5.98 10.44 -7.54
C ALA A 307 -7.40 10.75 -8.06
N ARG A 308 -8.43 10.72 -7.21
CA ARG A 308 -9.81 11.18 -7.52
C ARG A 308 -9.92 12.71 -7.54
N SER A 309 -8.98 13.41 -6.92
CA SER A 309 -8.96 14.88 -6.88
C SER A 309 -8.43 15.44 -8.18
N GLU A 310 -9.32 15.97 -9.02
CA GLU A 310 -8.92 16.61 -10.28
C GLU A 310 -8.02 17.82 -10.04
N ILE A 311 -8.27 18.59 -8.97
CA ILE A 311 -7.48 19.77 -8.61
C ILE A 311 -6.05 19.34 -8.26
N PHE A 312 -5.90 18.26 -7.49
CA PHE A 312 -4.58 17.78 -7.07
C PHE A 312 -3.81 17.16 -8.24
N THR A 313 -4.47 16.29 -9.00
CA THR A 313 -3.83 15.59 -10.14
C THR A 313 -3.46 16.57 -11.26
N SER A 314 -4.27 17.60 -11.53
CA SER A 314 -3.95 18.62 -12.53
C SER A 314 -2.64 19.34 -12.23
N LYS A 315 -2.37 19.68 -10.95
CA LYS A 315 -1.10 20.31 -10.54
C LYS A 315 0.11 19.40 -10.79
N ILE A 316 -0.05 18.10 -10.57
CA ILE A 316 1.01 17.11 -10.85
C ILE A 316 1.19 16.95 -12.37
N ILE A 317 0.10 16.86 -13.12
CA ILE A 317 0.13 16.73 -14.59
C ILE A 317 0.84 17.92 -15.23
N GLU A 318 0.50 19.16 -14.85
CA GLU A 318 1.15 20.37 -15.36
C GLU A 318 2.68 20.33 -15.21
N GLN A 319 3.17 19.78 -14.10
CA GLN A 319 4.59 19.71 -13.79
C GLN A 319 5.31 18.49 -14.38
N THR A 320 4.59 17.46 -14.85
CA THR A 320 5.20 16.18 -15.23
C THR A 320 4.87 15.70 -16.64
N ASN A 321 3.86 16.30 -17.32
CA ASN A 321 3.40 15.89 -18.66
C ASN A 321 4.45 16.06 -19.76
N TRP A 322 5.50 16.83 -19.52
CA TRP A 322 6.64 16.94 -20.42
C TRP A 322 7.54 15.69 -20.44
N ILE A 323 7.44 14.82 -19.42
CA ILE A 323 8.19 13.56 -19.34
C ILE A 323 7.57 12.53 -20.27
N THR A 324 6.27 12.26 -20.08
CA THR A 324 5.46 11.34 -20.88
C THR A 324 3.98 11.51 -20.50
N SER A 325 3.10 10.73 -21.10
CA SER A 325 1.67 10.71 -20.75
C SER A 325 1.43 10.36 -19.28
N VAL A 326 0.54 11.10 -18.63
CA VAL A 326 0.09 10.83 -17.26
C VAL A 326 -1.29 10.17 -17.34
N ILE A 327 -1.42 9.00 -16.72
CA ILE A 327 -2.65 8.22 -16.65
C ILE A 327 -3.15 8.24 -15.23
N ILE A 328 -4.43 8.57 -15.04
CA ILE A 328 -5.08 8.56 -13.72
C ILE A 328 -5.84 7.24 -13.58
N GLU A 329 -5.43 6.42 -12.61
CA GLU A 329 -6.11 5.19 -12.20
C GLU A 329 -6.47 5.29 -10.71
N PRO A 330 -7.59 5.95 -10.38
CA PRO A 330 -7.89 6.30 -9.01
C PRO A 330 -8.45 5.11 -8.23
N GLY A 331 -8.10 5.03 -6.95
CA GLY A 331 -8.64 4.02 -6.04
C GLY A 331 -7.58 3.08 -5.49
N GLU A 332 -8.05 2.21 -4.61
CA GLU A 332 -7.26 1.23 -3.88
C GLU A 332 -8.07 -0.07 -3.82
N ASP A 333 -8.30 -0.71 -4.98
CA ASP A 333 -9.02 -1.98 -5.03
C ASP A 333 -8.13 -3.13 -4.58
N GLU A 334 -7.75 -3.08 -3.28
CA GLU A 334 -6.86 -4.05 -2.67
C GLU A 334 -7.42 -5.48 -2.74
N LEU A 335 -8.74 -5.64 -2.59
CA LEU A 335 -9.38 -6.96 -2.66
C LEU A 335 -9.33 -7.52 -4.08
N GLU A 336 -9.58 -6.68 -5.09
CA GLU A 336 -9.44 -7.05 -6.50
C GLU A 336 -7.98 -7.38 -6.85
N ALA A 337 -7.03 -6.58 -6.35
CA ALA A 337 -5.60 -6.82 -6.58
C ALA A 337 -5.13 -8.15 -5.98
N LEU A 338 -5.59 -8.49 -4.76
CA LEU A 338 -5.34 -9.78 -4.12
C LEU A 338 -5.95 -10.92 -4.94
N ASN A 339 -7.21 -10.79 -5.36
CA ASN A 339 -7.89 -11.77 -6.20
C ASN A 339 -7.14 -11.99 -7.51
N SER A 340 -6.83 -10.91 -8.23
CA SER A 340 -6.15 -10.99 -9.53
C SER A 340 -4.81 -11.72 -9.46
N GLY A 341 -4.04 -11.56 -8.37
CA GLY A 341 -2.81 -12.31 -8.13
C GLY A 341 -3.05 -13.81 -8.07
N VAL A 342 -4.03 -14.22 -7.27
CA VAL A 342 -4.38 -15.64 -7.11
C VAL A 342 -5.00 -16.22 -8.39
N GLN A 343 -5.88 -15.47 -9.08
CA GLN A 343 -6.45 -15.92 -10.36
C GLN A 343 -5.35 -16.23 -11.38
N ARG A 344 -4.27 -15.42 -11.45
CA ARG A 344 -3.13 -15.69 -12.35
C ARG A 344 -2.41 -16.99 -12.00
N VAL A 345 -2.20 -17.26 -10.70
CA VAL A 345 -1.57 -18.52 -10.25
C VAL A 345 -2.46 -19.73 -10.56
N LEU A 346 -3.74 -19.68 -10.20
CA LEU A 346 -4.66 -20.78 -10.44
C LEU A 346 -4.89 -21.05 -11.93
N ALA A 347 -4.77 -20.01 -12.77
CA ALA A 347 -4.83 -20.15 -14.23
C ALA A 347 -3.51 -20.61 -14.87
N GLY A 348 -2.43 -20.77 -14.09
CA GLY A 348 -1.09 -21.15 -14.59
C GLY A 348 -0.38 -20.04 -15.37
N LEU A 349 -0.82 -18.80 -15.24
CA LEU A 349 -0.22 -17.62 -15.89
C LEU A 349 0.94 -17.03 -15.07
N GLU A 350 0.96 -17.28 -13.79
CA GLU A 350 2.02 -16.91 -12.85
C GLU A 350 2.37 -18.13 -12.00
N LYS A 351 3.66 -18.30 -11.69
CA LYS A 351 4.08 -19.34 -10.75
C LYS A 351 4.06 -18.77 -9.32
N GLU A 352 3.43 -19.51 -8.42
CA GLU A 352 3.49 -19.18 -6.99
C GLU A 352 4.92 -19.20 -6.47
N LYS A 353 5.19 -18.35 -5.50
CA LYS A 353 6.48 -18.23 -4.82
C LYS A 353 6.41 -18.82 -3.42
N GLU A 354 7.57 -19.21 -2.93
CA GLU A 354 7.76 -19.67 -1.54
C GLU A 354 8.42 -18.57 -0.70
N TYR A 355 7.97 -18.48 0.56
CA TYR A 355 8.54 -17.56 1.56
C TYR A 355 9.73 -18.19 2.26
#